data_6df789262158bdcdf649970369389ea4
#
_entry.id   6df789262158bdcdf649970369389ea4
#
_cell.length_a   1.000
_cell.length_b   1.000
_cell.length_c   1.000
_cell.angle_alpha   90.00
_cell.angle_beta   90.00
_cell.angle_gamma   90.00
#
_symmetry.space_group_name_H-M   'P 1'
#
loop_
_entity.id
_entity.type
_entity.pdbx_description
1 polymer ?
#
loop_
_entity_poly.entity_id
_entity_poly.type
_entity_poly.pdbx_seq_one_letter_code
_entity_poly.pdbx_strand_id
1 'polypeptide(L)'
;MHRTGHWLGLDVHDVGAYRLGDYPINLEPGMVLTVEPGIYISDRLAVPNGQPEINERWKGIGIRIEDDVLVTKDSFDVLSSSAAKDLIDLEY
;
A
#
# COMPACT_ATOMS: atom_id res chain seq x y z
N MET A 1 7.20 -10.80 -0.85
CA MET A 1 6.85 -9.50 -1.46
C MET A 1 5.53 -9.05 -0.86
N HIS A 2 5.47 -7.89 -0.22
CA HIS A 2 4.23 -7.33 0.31
C HIS A 2 3.29 -6.93 -0.83
N ARG A 3 2.00 -7.20 -0.68
CA ARG A 3 0.98 -6.66 -1.57
C ARG A 3 0.79 -5.18 -1.28
N THR A 4 0.29 -4.44 -2.26
CA THR A 4 0.04 -3.00 -2.15
C THR A 4 -1.40 -2.67 -1.77
N GLY A 5 -2.19 -3.68 -1.42
CA GLY A 5 -3.57 -3.51 -0.98
C GLY A 5 -4.26 -4.84 -0.70
N HIS A 6 -5.34 -4.77 0.06
CA HIS A 6 -6.23 -5.89 0.36
C HIS A 6 -7.65 -5.40 0.65
N TRP A 7 -8.63 -6.32 0.62
CA TRP A 7 -9.98 -6.02 1.05
C TRP A 7 -10.03 -5.72 2.55
N LEU A 8 -10.83 -4.74 2.90
CA LEU A 8 -11.14 -4.35 4.27
C LEU A 8 -12.65 -4.46 4.48
N GLY A 9 -13.07 -5.19 5.52
CA GLY A 9 -14.47 -5.41 5.84
C GLY A 9 -14.65 -5.69 7.32
N LEU A 10 -15.38 -6.76 7.68
CA LEU A 10 -15.53 -7.20 9.07
C LEU A 10 -14.18 -7.59 9.67
N ASP A 11 -13.29 -8.13 8.85
CA ASP A 11 -11.90 -8.41 9.20
C ASP A 11 -10.97 -7.40 8.52
N VAL A 12 -9.87 -7.06 9.18
CA VAL A 12 -8.85 -6.16 8.63
C VAL A 12 -8.25 -6.71 7.32
N HIS A 13 -8.04 -8.01 7.25
CA HIS A 13 -7.71 -8.73 6.03
C HIS A 13 -8.92 -9.56 5.61
N ASP A 14 -9.91 -8.89 5.05
CA ASP A 14 -11.18 -9.55 4.78
C ASP A 14 -11.08 -10.55 3.63
N VAL A 15 -11.96 -11.55 3.69
CA VAL A 15 -12.08 -12.55 2.64
C VAL A 15 -12.79 -11.94 1.44
N GLY A 16 -12.21 -12.09 0.29
CA GLY A 16 -12.80 -11.59 -0.96
C GLY A 16 -11.95 -12.07 -2.12
N ALA A 17 -12.60 -12.36 -3.22
CA ALA A 17 -11.88 -12.73 -4.43
C ALA A 17 -11.25 -11.48 -5.06
N TYR A 18 -10.03 -11.61 -5.55
CA TYR A 18 -9.37 -10.60 -6.38
C TYR A 18 -9.47 -10.94 -7.86
N ARG A 19 -9.82 -12.18 -8.15
CA ARG A 19 -9.95 -12.73 -9.50
C ARG A 19 -11.10 -13.73 -9.55
N LEU A 20 -11.75 -13.81 -10.70
CA LEU A 20 -12.66 -14.88 -11.06
C LEU A 20 -12.00 -15.71 -12.17
N GLY A 21 -11.43 -16.87 -11.81
CA GLY A 21 -10.56 -17.62 -12.69
C GLY A 21 -9.35 -16.79 -13.10
N ASP A 22 -9.15 -16.61 -14.40
CA ASP A 22 -8.02 -15.83 -14.95
C ASP A 22 -8.30 -14.32 -15.08
N TYR A 23 -9.52 -13.88 -14.79
CA TYR A 23 -9.92 -12.47 -14.94
C TYR A 23 -9.86 -11.73 -13.61
N PRO A 24 -9.25 -10.52 -13.56
CA PRO A 24 -9.31 -9.66 -12.40
C PRO A 24 -10.76 -9.20 -12.15
N ILE A 25 -11.11 -9.02 -10.87
CA ILE A 25 -12.39 -8.45 -10.47
C ILE A 25 -12.36 -6.94 -10.71
N ASN A 26 -13.40 -6.40 -11.32
CA ASN A 26 -13.59 -4.96 -11.42
C ASN A 26 -14.00 -4.39 -10.05
N LEU A 27 -13.52 -3.18 -9.76
CA LEU A 27 -13.95 -2.44 -8.59
C LEU A 27 -15.39 -1.96 -8.79
N GLU A 28 -16.22 -2.15 -7.77
CA GLU A 28 -17.61 -1.73 -7.76
C GLU A 28 -17.89 -0.80 -6.59
N PRO A 29 -18.85 0.14 -6.72
CA PRO A 29 -19.24 1.02 -5.62
C PRO A 29 -19.61 0.23 -4.35
N GLY A 30 -19.12 0.71 -3.21
CA GLY A 30 -19.29 0.05 -1.92
C GLY A 30 -18.16 -0.87 -1.51
N MET A 31 -17.26 -1.22 -2.41
CA MET A 31 -16.04 -1.96 -2.06
C MET A 31 -15.09 -1.09 -1.26
N VAL A 32 -14.50 -1.66 -0.21
CA VAL A 32 -13.49 -1.01 0.62
C VAL A 32 -12.20 -1.82 0.56
N LEU A 33 -11.11 -1.13 0.28
CA LEU A 33 -9.78 -1.75 0.21
C LEU A 33 -8.72 -0.82 0.74
N THR A 34 -7.57 -1.38 1.12
CA THR A 34 -6.39 -0.60 1.46
C THR A 34 -5.58 -0.29 0.20
N VAL A 35 -4.93 0.87 0.19
CA VAL A 35 -3.89 1.25 -0.77
C VAL A 35 -2.65 1.55 0.04
N GLU A 36 -1.66 0.66 -0.02
CA GLU A 36 -0.56 0.65 0.95
C GLU A 36 0.81 0.38 0.30
N PRO A 37 1.26 1.24 -0.61
CA PRO A 37 2.59 1.12 -1.19
C PRO A 37 3.67 1.26 -0.11
N GLY A 38 4.74 0.49 -0.23
CA GLY A 38 5.84 0.52 0.70
C GLY A 38 7.19 0.34 0.00
N ILE A 39 8.21 0.96 0.57
CA ILE A 39 9.60 0.81 0.14
C ILE A 39 10.39 0.23 1.30
N TYR A 40 11.15 -0.83 1.04
CA TYR A 40 11.97 -1.52 2.03
C TYR A 40 13.37 -1.69 1.48
N ILE A 41 14.36 -1.22 2.21
CA ILE A 41 15.77 -1.31 1.84
C ILE A 41 16.43 -2.30 2.80
N SER A 42 16.45 -3.56 2.39
CA SER A 42 17.13 -4.61 3.17
C SER A 42 18.64 -4.35 3.22
N ASP A 43 19.25 -4.65 4.36
CA ASP A 43 20.69 -4.63 4.54
C ASP A 43 21.42 -5.67 3.63
N ARG A 44 20.67 -6.66 3.14
CA ARG A 44 21.15 -7.69 2.20
C ARG A 44 20.81 -7.43 0.74
N LEU A 45 20.25 -6.25 0.43
CA LEU A 45 19.83 -5.91 -0.93
C LEU A 45 21.06 -5.84 -1.85
N ALA A 46 21.07 -6.71 -2.86
CA ALA A 46 22.08 -6.68 -3.92
C ALA A 46 21.69 -5.63 -4.98
N VAL A 47 22.60 -4.73 -5.29
CA VAL A 47 22.43 -3.74 -6.35
C VAL A 47 22.84 -4.35 -7.69
N PRO A 48 22.01 -4.31 -8.75
CA PRO A 48 22.38 -4.78 -10.07
C PRO A 48 23.60 -4.03 -10.63
N ASN A 49 24.39 -4.70 -11.45
CA ASN A 49 25.54 -4.09 -12.10
C ASN A 49 25.15 -2.85 -12.90
N GLY A 50 25.93 -1.79 -12.77
CA GLY A 50 25.68 -0.51 -13.47
C GLY A 50 24.68 0.42 -12.78
N GLN A 51 24.12 0.02 -11.64
CA GLN A 51 23.27 0.86 -10.81
C GLN A 51 24.09 1.51 -9.67
N PRO A 52 23.71 2.71 -9.21
CA PRO A 52 24.34 3.34 -8.05
C PRO A 52 24.22 2.48 -6.79
N GLU A 53 25.27 2.45 -5.99
CA GLU A 53 25.22 1.79 -4.69
C GLU A 53 24.24 2.50 -3.73
N ILE A 54 23.60 1.70 -2.88
CA ILE A 54 22.71 2.23 -1.84
C ILE A 54 23.57 2.70 -0.67
N ASN A 55 23.37 3.96 -0.26
CA ASN A 55 24.03 4.51 0.91
C ASN A 55 23.65 3.69 2.16
N GLU A 56 24.65 3.33 2.96
CA GLU A 56 24.50 2.50 4.17
C GLU A 56 23.45 3.04 5.14
N ARG A 57 23.28 4.37 5.23
CA ARG A 57 22.29 5.02 6.11
C ARG A 57 20.85 4.63 5.81
N TRP A 58 20.54 4.15 4.61
CA TRP A 58 19.20 3.75 4.21
C TRP A 58 18.92 2.27 4.41
N LYS A 59 19.95 1.46 4.64
CA LYS A 59 19.82 0.03 4.82
C LYS A 59 19.08 -0.30 6.12
N GLY A 60 18.25 -1.31 6.08
CA GLY A 60 17.41 -1.73 7.21
C GLY A 60 16.19 -0.83 7.45
N ILE A 61 15.93 0.15 6.57
CA ILE A 61 14.80 1.07 6.70
C ILE A 61 13.68 0.62 5.76
N GLY A 62 12.45 0.62 6.29
CA GLY A 62 11.23 0.44 5.52
C GLY A 62 10.22 1.51 5.88
N ILE A 63 9.45 1.94 4.89
CA ILE A 63 8.33 2.86 5.08
C ILE A 63 7.15 2.40 4.25
N ARG A 64 5.95 2.51 4.83
CA ARG A 64 4.67 2.28 4.17
C ARG A 64 3.77 3.45 4.43
N ILE A 65 3.00 3.85 3.43
CA ILE A 65 1.91 4.81 3.57
C ILE A 65 0.64 4.06 3.18
N GLU A 66 -0.35 4.07 4.06
CA GLU A 66 -1.58 3.32 3.89
C GLU A 66 -2.79 4.22 3.99
N ASP A 67 -3.71 4.03 3.07
CA ASP A 67 -5.04 4.61 3.11
C ASP A 67 -6.11 3.54 2.95
N ASP A 68 -7.22 3.73 3.66
CA ASP A 68 -8.45 2.97 3.50
C ASP A 68 -9.34 3.71 2.50
N VAL A 69 -9.74 3.02 1.44
CA VAL A 69 -10.41 3.63 0.31
C VAL A 69 -11.76 2.96 0.07
N LEU A 70 -12.81 3.77 0.01
CA LEU A 70 -14.14 3.37 -0.42
C LEU A 70 -14.31 3.68 -1.91
N VAL A 71 -14.69 2.67 -2.68
CA VAL A 71 -15.05 2.86 -4.09
C VAL A 71 -16.44 3.48 -4.17
N THR A 72 -16.57 4.59 -4.87
CA THR A 72 -17.84 5.25 -5.14
C THR A 72 -18.31 5.00 -6.57
N LYS A 73 -19.47 5.52 -6.95
CA LYS A 73 -20.01 5.31 -8.30
C LYS A 73 -19.09 5.79 -9.41
N ASP A 74 -18.47 6.96 -9.22
CA ASP A 74 -17.69 7.61 -10.28
C ASP A 74 -16.25 7.89 -9.86
N SER A 75 -15.88 7.58 -8.61
CA SER A 75 -14.57 7.90 -8.04
C SER A 75 -14.27 7.05 -6.79
N PHE A 76 -13.65 7.64 -5.80
CA PHE A 76 -13.34 7.01 -4.51
C PHE A 76 -13.32 8.06 -3.40
N ASP A 77 -13.51 7.60 -2.17
CA ASP A 77 -13.34 8.39 -0.95
C ASP A 77 -12.22 7.79 -0.11
N VAL A 78 -11.32 8.61 0.40
CA VAL A 78 -10.27 8.20 1.32
C VAL A 78 -10.80 8.30 2.75
N LEU A 79 -11.14 7.17 3.34
CA LEU A 79 -11.73 7.10 4.68
C LEU A 79 -10.75 7.52 5.77
N SER A 80 -9.46 7.28 5.56
CA SER A 80 -8.35 7.61 6.47
C SER A 80 -7.72 8.98 6.18
N SER A 81 -8.40 9.88 5.48
CA SER A 81 -7.84 11.18 5.05
C SER A 81 -7.37 12.06 6.20
N SER A 82 -7.94 11.91 7.41
CA SER A 82 -7.51 12.65 8.61
C SER A 82 -6.26 12.11 9.29
N ALA A 83 -5.79 10.92 8.89
CA ALA A 83 -4.54 10.37 9.43
C ALA A 83 -3.33 11.10 8.83
N ALA A 84 -2.42 11.54 9.70
CA ALA A 84 -1.20 12.23 9.29
C ALA A 84 -0.29 11.32 8.45
N LYS A 85 0.12 11.79 7.28
CA LYS A 85 1.00 11.06 6.35
C LYS A 85 2.16 11.91 5.85
N ASP A 86 2.01 13.21 5.85
CA ASP A 86 3.06 14.14 5.43
C ASP A 86 4.11 14.32 6.52
N LEU A 87 5.37 14.49 6.11
CA LEU A 87 6.49 14.65 7.05
C LEU A 87 6.25 15.76 8.06
N ILE A 88 5.69 16.88 7.61
CA ILE A 88 5.42 18.04 8.48
C ILE A 88 4.41 17.73 9.58
N ASP A 89 3.48 16.82 9.34
CA ASP A 89 2.47 16.41 10.31
C ASP A 89 2.96 15.31 11.26
N LEU A 90 4.05 14.62 10.89
CA LEU A 90 4.64 13.52 11.63
C LEU A 90 5.84 13.97 12.50
N GLU A 91 6.39 15.14 12.26
CA GLU A 91 7.46 15.73 13.07
C GLU A 91 6.89 16.33 14.38
N TYR A 92 7.50 15.97 15.48
CA TYR A 92 7.16 16.49 16.79
C TYR A 92 8.04 17.68 17.17
#